data_dbf6f85feb9d0bdf8d66c874d52a3bf6
#
_entry.id   dbf6f85feb9d0bdf8d66c874d52a3bf6
#
_cell.length_a   1.000
_cell.length_b   1.000
_cell.length_c   1.000
_cell.angle_alpha   90.00
_cell.angle_beta   90.00
_cell.angle_gamma   90.00
#
_symmetry.space_group_name_H-M   'P 1'
#
loop_
_entity.id
_entity.type
_entity.pdbx_description
1 polymer ?
#
loop_
_entity_poly.entity_id
_entity_poly.type
_entity_poly.pdbx_seq_one_letter_code
_entity_poly.pdbx_strand_id
1 'polypeptide(L)'
;GDHTRIVKLVNFQYARGADGTQVILSNNERMPNYLFYQIINQIDLSSYGYARHFKFLKEFKIILPSKDISQKYNEIANTFFVKVRNNLKQNHHLIQLRDFLLPMLMNGQVSVRCSGARDG
;
A
#
# COMPACT_ATOMS: atom_id res chain seq x y z
N GLY A 1 -3.75 -6.62 11.37
CA GLY A 1 -3.94 -7.90 12.06
C GLY A 1 -5.34 -8.01 12.65
N ASP A 2 -5.70 -9.18 13.11
CA ASP A 2 -7.06 -9.49 13.57
C ASP A 2 -7.52 -8.59 14.75
N HIS A 3 -6.59 -8.20 15.61
CA HIS A 3 -6.86 -7.32 16.75
C HIS A 3 -6.74 -5.82 16.42
N THR A 4 -5.94 -5.46 15.45
CA THR A 4 -5.70 -4.06 15.08
C THR A 4 -6.68 -3.53 14.05
N ARG A 5 -7.47 -4.41 13.40
CA ARG A 5 -8.41 -4.07 12.32
C ARG A 5 -7.78 -3.32 11.15
N ILE A 6 -6.46 -3.33 11.05
CA ILE A 6 -5.74 -2.64 9.99
C ILE A 6 -5.77 -3.51 8.72
N VAL A 7 -6.34 -2.95 7.67
CA VAL A 7 -6.33 -3.54 6.33
C VAL A 7 -5.23 -2.88 5.51
N LYS A 8 -4.41 -3.68 4.84
CA LYS A 8 -3.35 -3.20 3.95
C LYS A 8 -3.45 -3.90 2.61
N LEU A 9 -3.36 -3.13 1.55
CA LEU A 9 -3.18 -3.67 0.21
C LEU A 9 -1.68 -3.85 -0.06
N VAL A 10 -1.30 -5.04 -0.49
CA VAL A 10 0.08 -5.38 -0.82
C VAL A 10 0.14 -5.86 -2.27
N ASN A 11 0.90 -5.18 -3.10
CA ASN A 11 1.13 -5.50 -4.50
C ASN A 11 2.61 -5.77 -4.83
N PHE A 12 3.38 -6.14 -3.82
CA PHE A 12 4.81 -6.48 -3.91
C PHE A 12 5.10 -7.71 -3.04
N GLN A 13 6.27 -8.28 -3.21
CA GLN A 13 6.72 -9.40 -2.38
C GLN A 13 6.86 -8.97 -0.92
N TYR A 14 6.31 -9.76 0.00
CA TYR A 14 6.38 -9.50 1.43
C TYR A 14 6.52 -10.81 2.21
N ALA A 15 7.12 -10.72 3.38
CA ALA A 15 7.13 -11.81 4.35
C ALA A 15 5.82 -11.78 5.16
N ARG A 16 5.16 -12.93 5.28
CA ARG A 16 3.99 -13.06 6.13
C ARG A 16 4.42 -12.96 7.61
N GLY A 17 3.76 -12.07 8.34
CA GLY A 17 3.98 -11.91 9.77
C GLY A 17 3.34 -13.01 10.62
N ALA A 18 3.26 -12.76 11.92
CA ALA A 18 2.74 -13.68 12.94
C ALA A 18 1.27 -14.12 12.71
N ASP A 19 0.82 -15.09 13.49
CA ASP A 19 -0.46 -15.80 13.36
C ASP A 19 -1.72 -14.93 13.29
N GLY A 20 -1.68 -13.70 13.78
CA GLY A 20 -2.80 -12.75 13.69
C GLY A 20 -2.99 -12.08 12.32
N THR A 21 -2.16 -12.40 11.32
CA THR A 21 -2.25 -11.81 9.98
C THR A 21 -3.04 -12.71 9.04
N GLN A 22 -4.16 -12.21 8.53
CA GLN A 22 -4.96 -12.90 7.53
C GLN A 22 -4.69 -12.34 6.14
N VAL A 23 -4.43 -13.22 5.17
CA VAL A 23 -4.29 -12.87 3.76
C VAL A 23 -5.58 -13.19 3.05
N ILE A 24 -6.15 -12.20 2.38
CA ILE A 24 -7.43 -12.33 1.69
C ILE A 24 -7.21 -11.97 0.21
N LEU A 25 -7.71 -12.83 -0.66
CA LEU A 25 -7.67 -12.61 -2.10
C LEU A 25 -9.07 -12.77 -2.67
N SER A 26 -9.41 -11.95 -3.64
CA SER A 26 -10.63 -12.14 -4.41
C SER A 26 -10.44 -13.27 -5.42
N ASN A 27 -11.41 -14.17 -5.48
CA ASN A 27 -11.48 -15.24 -6.47
C ASN A 27 -12.53 -14.98 -7.57
N ASN A 28 -13.07 -13.78 -7.63
CA ASN A 28 -14.12 -13.41 -8.56
C ASN A 28 -13.63 -12.32 -9.52
N GLU A 29 -13.76 -12.55 -10.83
CA GLU A 29 -13.37 -11.59 -11.87
C GLU A 29 -14.09 -10.23 -11.75
N ARG A 30 -15.31 -10.23 -11.23
CA ARG A 30 -16.11 -9.02 -11.02
C ARG A 30 -15.71 -8.26 -9.75
N MET A 31 -14.79 -8.79 -8.96
CA MET A 31 -14.29 -8.18 -7.74
C MET A 31 -12.76 -8.12 -7.77
N PRO A 32 -12.16 -7.16 -8.51
CA PRO A 32 -10.71 -6.97 -8.47
C PRO A 32 -10.19 -6.71 -7.06
N ASN A 33 -8.98 -7.14 -6.76
CA ASN A 33 -8.40 -6.99 -5.41
C ASN A 33 -8.35 -5.54 -4.92
N TYR A 34 -8.20 -4.57 -5.81
CA TYR A 34 -8.23 -3.14 -5.46
C TYR A 34 -9.61 -2.70 -4.97
N LEU A 35 -10.67 -3.10 -5.67
CA LEU A 35 -12.04 -2.82 -5.27
C LEU A 35 -12.39 -3.54 -3.96
N PHE A 36 -11.99 -4.80 -3.86
CA PHE A 36 -12.19 -5.62 -2.67
C PHE A 36 -11.52 -5.00 -1.43
N TYR A 37 -10.29 -4.51 -1.58
CA TYR A 37 -9.59 -3.78 -0.52
C TYR A 37 -10.38 -2.55 -0.07
N GLN A 38 -10.88 -1.75 -1.00
CA GLN A 38 -11.66 -0.55 -0.67
C GLN A 38 -12.92 -0.89 0.11
N ILE A 39 -13.64 -1.91 -0.31
CA ILE A 39 -14.86 -2.35 0.35
C ILE A 39 -14.55 -2.83 1.78
N ILE A 40 -13.54 -3.68 1.94
CA ILE A 40 -13.15 -4.17 3.27
C ILE A 40 -12.72 -3.02 4.19
N ASN A 41 -12.00 -2.05 3.65
CA ASN A 41 -11.51 -0.91 4.42
C ASN A 41 -12.64 0.02 4.90
N GLN A 42 -13.80 0.01 4.23
CA GLN A 42 -14.99 0.77 4.62
C GLN A 42 -15.88 0.04 5.62
N ILE A 43 -15.69 -1.26 5.82
CA ILE A 43 -16.49 -2.03 6.79
C ILE A 43 -16.08 -1.62 8.20
N ASP A 44 -17.03 -1.05 8.93
CA ASP A 44 -16.83 -0.73 10.34
C ASP A 44 -17.03 -1.98 11.21
N LEU A 45 -15.96 -2.44 11.81
CA LEU A 45 -15.95 -3.56 12.74
C LEU A 45 -15.85 -3.10 14.22
N SER A 46 -16.01 -1.81 14.49
CA SER A 46 -15.83 -1.24 15.84
C SER A 46 -16.83 -1.78 16.87
N SER A 47 -18.02 -2.12 16.42
CA SER A 47 -19.11 -2.62 17.27
C SER A 47 -18.91 -4.04 17.80
N TYR A 48 -17.98 -4.81 17.26
CA TYR A 48 -17.77 -6.23 17.61
C TYR A 48 -16.77 -6.47 18.76
N GLY A 49 -16.41 -5.45 19.52
CA GLY A 49 -15.58 -5.57 20.72
C GLY A 49 -14.22 -6.24 20.49
N TYR A 50 -13.78 -7.05 21.44
CA TYR A 50 -12.47 -7.75 21.42
C TYR A 50 -12.51 -9.12 20.73
N ALA A 51 -13.52 -9.37 19.88
CA ALA A 51 -13.70 -10.65 19.21
C ALA A 51 -12.79 -10.81 17.97
N ARG A 52 -12.73 -12.03 17.46
CA ARG A 52 -12.03 -12.33 16.20
C ARG A 52 -12.77 -11.69 15.00
N HIS A 53 -12.38 -10.50 14.62
CA HIS A 53 -13.02 -9.67 13.59
C HIS A 53 -13.11 -10.36 12.23
N PHE A 54 -12.17 -11.25 11.91
CA PHE A 54 -12.16 -12.00 10.67
C PHE A 54 -13.39 -12.92 10.49
N LYS A 55 -13.93 -13.47 11.58
CA LYS A 55 -15.17 -14.25 11.55
C LYS A 55 -16.34 -13.41 11.06
N PHE A 56 -16.48 -12.22 11.61
CA PHE A 56 -17.55 -11.27 11.23
C PHE A 56 -17.37 -10.75 9.82
N LEU A 57 -16.13 -10.51 9.39
CA LEU A 57 -15.85 -10.09 8.02
C LEU A 57 -16.36 -11.09 6.98
N LYS A 58 -16.30 -12.39 7.26
CA LYS A 58 -16.82 -13.44 6.36
C LYS A 58 -18.34 -13.42 6.20
N GLU A 59 -19.06 -12.91 7.15
CA GLU A 59 -20.54 -12.86 7.16
C GLU A 59 -21.08 -11.64 6.40
N PHE A 60 -20.23 -10.67 6.07
CA PHE A 60 -20.64 -9.49 5.32
C PHE A 60 -21.03 -9.83 3.89
N LYS A 61 -22.22 -9.40 3.53
CA LYS A 61 -22.70 -9.51 2.15
C LYS A 61 -22.23 -8.30 1.34
N ILE A 62 -21.50 -8.56 0.27
CA ILE A 62 -20.94 -7.56 -0.62
C ILE A 62 -21.72 -7.57 -1.92
N ILE A 63 -22.07 -6.38 -2.41
CA ILE A 63 -22.70 -6.24 -3.73
C ILE A 63 -21.63 -6.39 -4.80
N LEU A 64 -21.83 -7.33 -5.72
CA LEU A 64 -20.94 -7.50 -6.87
C LEU A 64 -21.33 -6.51 -7.97
N PRO A 65 -20.43 -5.65 -8.43
CA PRO A 65 -20.69 -4.76 -9.54
C PRO A 65 -20.80 -5.53 -10.86
N SER A 66 -21.28 -4.84 -11.91
CA SER A 66 -21.25 -5.39 -13.26
C SER A 66 -19.79 -5.56 -13.74
N LYS A 67 -19.57 -6.46 -14.70
CA LYS A 67 -18.23 -6.73 -15.22
C LYS A 67 -17.57 -5.49 -15.81
N ASP A 68 -18.33 -4.69 -16.55
CA ASP A 68 -17.85 -3.46 -17.18
C ASP A 68 -17.38 -2.42 -16.18
N ILE A 69 -18.15 -2.21 -15.11
CA ILE A 69 -17.78 -1.28 -14.03
C ILE A 69 -16.53 -1.78 -13.32
N SER A 70 -16.45 -3.08 -13.03
CA SER A 70 -15.29 -3.67 -12.39
C SER A 70 -14.01 -3.51 -13.21
N GLN A 71 -14.10 -3.71 -14.53
CA GLN A 71 -12.95 -3.55 -15.43
C GLN A 71 -12.48 -2.10 -15.47
N LYS A 72 -13.39 -1.15 -15.68
CA LYS A 72 -13.05 0.29 -15.68
C LYS A 72 -12.41 0.73 -14.35
N TYR A 73 -12.98 0.29 -13.25
CA TYR A 73 -12.40 0.56 -11.93
C TYR A 73 -10.99 -0.02 -11.80
N ASN A 74 -10.79 -1.27 -12.23
CA ASN A 74 -9.51 -1.94 -12.13
C ASN A 74 -8.42 -1.26 -12.98
N GLU A 75 -8.74 -0.78 -14.17
CA GLU A 75 -7.82 -0.03 -15.03
C GLU A 75 -7.35 1.26 -14.36
N ILE A 76 -8.30 2.05 -13.83
CA ILE A 76 -8.02 3.31 -13.14
C ILE A 76 -7.19 3.03 -11.88
N ALA A 77 -7.63 2.08 -11.04
CA ALA A 77 -6.96 1.73 -9.80
C ALA A 77 -5.53 1.21 -10.06
N ASN A 78 -5.35 0.34 -11.06
CA ASN A 78 -4.03 -0.17 -11.41
C ASN A 78 -3.07 0.94 -11.81
N THR A 79 -3.53 1.95 -12.56
CA THR A 79 -2.71 3.11 -12.92
C THR A 79 -2.20 3.85 -11.67
N PHE A 80 -3.06 4.10 -10.69
CA PHE A 80 -2.66 4.72 -9.44
C PHE A 80 -1.69 3.87 -8.63
N PHE A 81 -1.96 2.58 -8.48
CA PHE A 81 -1.11 1.69 -7.70
C PHE A 81 0.26 1.47 -8.33
N VAL A 82 0.35 1.46 -9.66
CA VAL A 82 1.65 1.43 -10.37
C VAL A 82 2.45 2.69 -10.07
N LYS A 83 1.81 3.86 -10.08
CA LYS A 83 2.47 5.14 -9.70
C LYS A 83 2.95 5.11 -8.24
N VAL A 84 2.10 4.69 -7.31
CA VAL A 84 2.47 4.57 -5.89
C VAL A 84 3.67 3.63 -5.72
N ARG A 85 3.64 2.47 -6.36
CA ARG A 85 4.75 1.51 -6.30
C ARG A 85 6.05 2.09 -6.85
N ASN A 86 5.98 2.81 -7.97
CA ASN A 86 7.16 3.44 -8.57
C ASN A 86 7.72 4.54 -7.66
N ASN A 87 6.85 5.36 -7.05
CA ASN A 87 7.26 6.37 -6.09
C ASN A 87 7.93 5.75 -4.86
N LEU A 88 7.39 4.66 -4.33
CA LEU A 88 8.01 3.93 -3.21
C LEU A 88 9.40 3.41 -3.56
N LYS A 89 9.58 2.87 -4.77
CA LYS A 89 10.90 2.42 -5.26
C LYS A 89 11.86 3.60 -5.38
N GLN A 90 11.42 4.73 -5.95
CA GLN A 90 12.24 5.93 -6.05
C GLN A 90 12.65 6.46 -4.67
N ASN A 91 11.70 6.52 -3.73
CA ASN A 91 12.00 6.93 -2.35
C ASN A 91 13.04 6.00 -1.71
N HIS A 92 12.92 4.70 -1.92
CA HIS A 92 13.90 3.74 -1.41
C HIS A 92 15.30 3.99 -2.00
N HIS A 93 15.40 4.20 -3.31
CA HIS A 93 16.67 4.52 -3.97
C HIS A 93 17.24 5.85 -3.47
N LEU A 94 16.41 6.88 -3.27
CA LEU A 94 16.86 8.16 -2.72
C LEU A 94 17.37 8.04 -1.29
N ILE A 95 16.72 7.22 -0.46
CA ILE A 95 17.18 6.92 0.90
C ILE A 95 18.53 6.21 0.87
N GLN A 96 18.71 5.21 0.00
CA GLN A 96 19.97 4.51 -0.17
C GLN A 96 21.08 5.47 -0.63
N LEU A 97 20.78 6.33 -1.59
CA LEU A 97 21.75 7.33 -2.08
C LEU A 97 22.10 8.33 -0.98
N ARG A 98 21.15 8.81 -0.21
CA ARG A 98 21.39 9.68 0.95
C ARG A 98 22.32 8.98 1.95
N ASP A 99 22.04 7.75 2.31
CA ASP A 99 22.81 6.99 3.31
C ASP A 99 24.24 6.70 2.81
N PHE A 100 24.45 6.60 1.48
CA PHE A 100 25.75 6.47 0.87
C PHE A 100 26.51 7.81 0.83
N LEU A 101 25.86 8.91 0.44
CA LEU A 101 26.49 10.21 0.24
C LEU A 101 26.72 10.99 1.53
N LEU A 102 25.84 10.86 2.53
CA LEU A 102 25.92 11.63 3.77
C LEU A 102 27.24 11.46 4.51
N PRO A 103 27.79 10.26 4.73
CA PRO A 103 29.11 10.09 5.32
C PRO A 103 30.23 10.71 4.48
N MET A 104 30.14 10.65 3.15
CA MET A 104 31.12 11.26 2.24
C MET A 104 31.12 12.79 2.32
N LEU A 105 29.94 13.41 2.40
CA LEU A 105 29.80 14.86 2.59
C LEU A 105 30.35 15.29 3.94
N MET A 106 30.08 14.56 5.01
CA MET A 106 30.60 14.84 6.34
C MET A 106 32.13 14.72 6.41
N ASN A 107 32.73 13.82 5.63
CA ASN A 107 34.18 13.64 5.53
C ASN A 107 34.85 14.54 4.50
N GLY A 108 34.11 15.44 3.82
CA GLY A 108 34.62 16.34 2.80
C GLY A 108 35.01 15.67 1.47
N GLN A 109 34.61 14.43 1.24
CA GLN A 109 34.92 13.67 0.02
C GLN A 109 34.08 14.10 -1.19
N VAL A 110 32.92 14.71 -0.95
CA VAL A 110 31.99 15.21 -1.95
C VAL A 110 31.60 16.64 -1.57
N SER A 111 31.59 17.56 -2.54
CA SER A 111 31.11 18.92 -2.33
C SER A 111 29.85 19.19 -3.15
N VAL A 112 28.91 19.95 -2.56
CA VAL A 112 27.72 20.42 -3.23
C VAL A 112 27.93 21.84 -3.69
N ARG A 113 27.81 22.08 -5.00
CA ARG A 113 27.77 23.45 -5.55
C ARG A 113 26.31 23.92 -5.55
N CYS A 114 26.04 25.01 -4.86
CA CYS A 114 24.79 25.72 -5.03
C CYS A 114 24.84 26.45 -6.36
N SER A 115 24.11 25.97 -7.36
CA SER A 115 23.87 26.71 -8.60
C SER A 115 22.92 27.87 -8.26
N GLY A 116 23.45 29.07 -8.04
CA GLY A 116 22.61 30.22 -7.75
C GLY A 116 23.23 31.31 -6.90
N ALA A 117 24.44 31.15 -6.39
CA ALA A 117 25.19 32.26 -5.85
C ALA A 117 25.66 33.11 -7.06
N ARG A 118 24.87 34.08 -7.47
CA ARG A 118 25.37 35.19 -8.26
C ARG A 118 26.29 35.98 -7.34
N ASP A 119 27.57 35.94 -7.64
CA ASP A 119 28.48 36.93 -7.16
C ASP A 119 28.00 38.27 -7.71
N GLY A 120 27.42 39.05 -6.83
CA GLY A 120 27.06 40.43 -7.09
C GLY A 120 28.29 41.31 -7.04
#